data_54bbdbfc24096c005ef6513878e33fa0
#
_entry.id   54bbdbfc24096c005ef6513878e33fa0
#
_cell.length_a   1.000
_cell.length_b   1.000
_cell.length_c   1.000
_cell.angle_alpha   90.00
_cell.angle_beta   90.00
_cell.angle_gamma   90.00
#
_symmetry.space_group_name_H-M   'P 1'
#
loop_
_entity.id
_entity.type
_entity.pdbx_description
1 polymer ?
#
loop_
_entity_poly.entity_id
_entity_poly.type
_entity_poly.pdbx_seq_one_letter_code
_entity_poly.pdbx_strand_id
1 'polypeptide(L)'
;MEEIDAVITWVDGSDPAYQSRYKDQLGKRRDFKKQFMQEDEIVLCVSSIIKFAPFIRKVFIVTDGQSPNLNEIRRFVATDKISIIDHKEIFEGFESFLPTFNIRSIDALLYKIKGLSEKFIYFNDDMFLIKESSASDWFENNKGVLTGNWAKTYNTQPLKKIANTVKNILKIRPSYNAGQSMAANIAGFDKEYFKSYHCGRPQVKSVIKGFYKHNPGLLRKQLSYKFRNVNQYVPYSLCWHLLIKDANYNAAPKDKHIEIEKIRNYSPVKLKNTLINLDKNEDLKFLNIQDLNYTSKETIEIFKNWFYRKLTN
;
A
#
# COMPACT_ATOMS: atom_id res chain seq x y z
N MET A 1 5.18 15.14 -20.91
CA MET A 1 5.47 14.53 -19.59
C MET A 1 5.17 13.05 -19.68
N GLU A 2 5.97 12.19 -19.07
CA GLU A 2 5.65 10.77 -19.00
C GLU A 2 4.38 10.56 -18.18
N GLU A 3 3.56 9.60 -18.60
CA GLU A 3 2.32 9.27 -17.93
C GLU A 3 2.61 8.55 -16.60
N ILE A 4 1.92 8.96 -15.53
CA ILE A 4 2.00 8.34 -14.20
C ILE A 4 0.59 7.94 -13.79
N ASP A 5 0.43 6.69 -13.36
CA ASP A 5 -0.82 6.18 -12.82
C ASP A 5 -0.74 5.98 -11.30
N ALA A 6 -1.89 5.91 -10.64
CA ALA A 6 -2.00 5.43 -9.27
C ALA A 6 -2.61 4.03 -9.24
N VAL A 7 -2.12 3.17 -8.36
CA VAL A 7 -2.68 1.84 -8.11
C VAL A 7 -2.99 1.71 -6.63
N ILE A 8 -4.22 1.32 -6.31
CA ILE A 8 -4.67 1.10 -4.94
C ILE A 8 -5.15 -0.34 -4.82
N THR A 9 -4.73 -1.06 -3.79
CA THR A 9 -5.28 -2.39 -3.47
C THR A 9 -6.29 -2.23 -2.33
N TRP A 10 -7.50 -2.76 -2.56
CA TRP A 10 -8.60 -2.58 -1.63
C TRP A 10 -9.56 -3.77 -1.63
N VAL A 11 -10.14 -4.05 -0.48
CA VAL A 11 -11.28 -4.97 -0.32
C VAL A 11 -12.21 -4.47 0.78
N ASP A 12 -13.51 -4.64 0.60
CA ASP A 12 -14.50 -4.45 1.64
C ASP A 12 -14.69 -5.74 2.43
N GLY A 13 -14.20 -5.74 3.66
CA GLY A 13 -14.36 -6.85 4.57
C GLY A 13 -15.77 -7.00 5.14
N SER A 14 -16.68 -6.06 4.94
CA SER A 14 -18.09 -6.17 5.33
C SER A 14 -18.93 -6.98 4.33
N ASP A 15 -18.41 -7.16 3.10
CA ASP A 15 -19.07 -7.96 2.05
C ASP A 15 -19.24 -9.43 2.49
N PRO A 16 -20.49 -9.94 2.60
CA PRO A 16 -20.74 -11.32 3.00
C PRO A 16 -20.12 -12.36 2.07
N ALA A 17 -20.05 -12.08 0.76
CA ALA A 17 -19.45 -13.00 -0.21
C ALA A 17 -17.93 -13.08 -0.01
N TYR A 18 -17.26 -11.95 0.24
CA TYR A 18 -15.84 -11.93 0.59
C TYR A 18 -15.57 -12.67 1.91
N GLN A 19 -16.40 -12.44 2.93
CA GLN A 19 -16.29 -13.15 4.21
C GLN A 19 -16.46 -14.67 4.08
N SER A 20 -17.42 -15.13 3.25
CA SER A 20 -17.62 -16.54 2.97
C SER A 20 -16.38 -17.16 2.34
N ARG A 21 -15.88 -16.58 1.24
CA ARG A 21 -14.65 -17.06 0.57
C ARG A 21 -13.44 -17.10 1.51
N TYR A 22 -13.32 -16.09 2.37
CA TYR A 22 -12.25 -16.03 3.38
C TYR A 22 -12.33 -17.16 4.39
N LYS A 23 -13.55 -17.43 4.93
CA LYS A 23 -13.80 -18.51 5.91
C LYS A 23 -13.56 -19.88 5.30
N ASP A 24 -13.98 -20.12 4.07
CA ASP A 24 -13.77 -21.38 3.35
C ASP A 24 -12.28 -21.72 3.21
N GLN A 25 -11.43 -20.73 3.03
CA GLN A 25 -9.97 -20.91 2.92
C GLN A 25 -9.27 -21.05 4.27
N LEU A 26 -9.82 -20.49 5.34
CA LEU A 26 -9.23 -20.58 6.69
C LEU A 26 -9.52 -21.92 7.38
N GLY A 27 -10.63 -22.57 7.02
CA GLY A 27 -11.17 -23.65 7.81
C GLY A 27 -11.53 -23.21 9.24
N LYS A 28 -11.66 -24.15 10.18
CA LYS A 28 -12.10 -23.88 11.58
C LYS A 28 -11.12 -23.05 12.43
N ARG A 29 -10.07 -22.45 11.87
CA ARG A 29 -8.90 -22.02 12.66
C ARG A 29 -8.80 -20.52 13.00
N ARG A 30 -9.59 -19.61 12.42
CA ARG A 30 -9.51 -18.17 12.74
C ARG A 30 -10.81 -17.44 12.43
N ASP A 31 -11.17 -16.49 13.28
CA ASP A 31 -12.23 -15.52 13.00
C ASP A 31 -11.82 -14.59 11.86
N PHE A 32 -12.82 -14.07 11.14
CA PHE A 32 -12.65 -13.02 10.16
C PHE A 32 -12.00 -11.79 10.83
N LYS A 33 -10.90 -11.31 10.28
CA LYS A 33 -10.15 -10.23 10.92
C LYS A 33 -10.81 -8.89 10.66
N LYS A 34 -11.07 -8.14 11.72
CA LYS A 34 -11.54 -6.73 11.67
C LYS A 34 -10.65 -5.83 10.79
N GLN A 35 -9.41 -6.23 10.49
CA GLN A 35 -8.49 -5.46 9.63
C GLN A 35 -8.99 -5.24 8.19
N PHE A 36 -10.03 -5.94 7.74
CA PHE A 36 -10.66 -5.74 6.43
C PHE A 36 -11.92 -4.89 6.51
N MET A 37 -12.35 -4.52 7.72
CA MET A 37 -13.48 -3.60 7.90
C MET A 37 -13.06 -2.19 7.49
N GLN A 38 -13.94 -1.49 6.82
CA GLN A 38 -13.69 -0.18 6.21
C GLN A 38 -14.52 0.90 6.90
N GLU A 39 -13.96 2.10 6.97
CA GLU A 39 -14.62 3.34 7.39
C GLU A 39 -14.59 4.38 6.25
N ASP A 40 -14.81 3.93 5.01
CA ASP A 40 -14.74 4.72 3.77
C ASP A 40 -13.36 5.28 3.44
N GLU A 41 -12.28 4.72 3.99
CA GLU A 41 -10.90 5.17 3.73
C GLU A 41 -10.63 5.21 2.22
N ILE A 42 -11.13 4.23 1.47
CA ILE A 42 -10.96 4.18 0.00
C ILE A 42 -11.56 5.43 -0.70
N VAL A 43 -12.71 5.93 -0.22
CA VAL A 43 -13.33 7.13 -0.78
C VAL A 43 -12.42 8.34 -0.60
N LEU A 44 -11.86 8.50 0.61
CA LEU A 44 -10.94 9.58 0.95
C LEU A 44 -9.62 9.45 0.19
N CYS A 45 -9.07 8.24 0.12
CA CYS A 45 -7.82 7.94 -0.58
C CYS A 45 -7.93 8.32 -2.06
N VAL A 46 -8.90 7.75 -2.78
CA VAL A 46 -9.11 8.01 -4.21
C VAL A 46 -9.38 9.49 -4.48
N SER A 47 -10.28 10.10 -3.70
CA SER A 47 -10.62 11.52 -3.86
C SER A 47 -9.40 12.42 -3.63
N SER A 48 -8.56 12.09 -2.65
CA SER A 48 -7.34 12.84 -2.37
C SER A 48 -6.31 12.75 -3.50
N ILE A 49 -6.15 11.57 -4.08
CA ILE A 49 -5.24 11.36 -5.20
C ILE A 49 -5.70 12.17 -6.42
N ILE A 50 -6.97 12.08 -6.78
CA ILE A 50 -7.50 12.80 -7.94
C ILE A 50 -7.42 14.31 -7.74
N LYS A 51 -7.71 14.82 -6.54
CA LYS A 51 -7.69 16.24 -6.22
C LYS A 51 -6.27 16.79 -6.12
N PHE A 52 -5.42 16.15 -5.33
CA PHE A 52 -4.11 16.70 -4.96
C PHE A 52 -2.94 16.19 -5.80
N ALA A 53 -3.19 15.27 -6.74
CA ALA A 53 -2.22 14.81 -7.72
C ALA A 53 -2.81 14.86 -9.15
N PRO A 54 -3.10 16.08 -9.68
CA PRO A 54 -3.78 16.23 -10.98
C PRO A 54 -2.99 15.65 -12.16
N PHE A 55 -1.69 15.46 -12.02
CA PHE A 55 -0.81 14.81 -12.99
C PHE A 55 -1.08 13.31 -13.14
N ILE A 56 -1.79 12.66 -12.20
CA ILE A 56 -2.16 11.25 -12.30
C ILE A 56 -3.13 11.07 -13.48
N ARG A 57 -2.75 10.20 -14.42
CA ARG A 57 -3.55 9.87 -15.59
C ARG A 57 -4.76 9.02 -15.25
N LYS A 58 -4.54 7.89 -14.56
CA LYS A 58 -5.57 6.93 -14.12
C LYS A 58 -5.32 6.45 -12.69
N VAL A 59 -6.42 6.10 -12.03
CA VAL A 59 -6.43 5.46 -10.70
C VAL A 59 -7.00 4.06 -10.86
N PHE A 60 -6.17 3.04 -10.74
CA PHE A 60 -6.56 1.64 -10.78
C PHE A 60 -6.84 1.14 -9.36
N ILE A 61 -8.05 0.65 -9.11
CA ILE A 61 -8.43 0.04 -7.84
C ILE A 61 -8.48 -1.47 -8.04
N VAL A 62 -7.54 -2.18 -7.43
CA VAL A 62 -7.40 -3.64 -7.52
C VAL A 62 -8.17 -4.28 -6.38
N THR A 63 -9.13 -5.16 -6.70
CA THR A 63 -10.10 -5.69 -5.73
C THR A 63 -10.52 -7.12 -6.06
N ASP A 64 -11.27 -7.78 -5.16
CA ASP A 64 -11.76 -9.17 -5.30
C ASP A 64 -13.25 -9.19 -5.70
N GLY A 65 -13.55 -8.78 -6.94
CA GLY A 65 -14.92 -8.75 -7.47
C GLY A 65 -15.82 -7.71 -6.82
N GLN A 66 -15.24 -6.67 -6.25
CA GLN A 66 -15.96 -5.61 -5.52
C GLN A 66 -15.82 -4.26 -6.24
N SER A 67 -16.56 -3.26 -5.79
CA SER A 67 -16.42 -1.87 -6.23
C SER A 67 -16.62 -0.94 -5.03
N PRO A 68 -15.77 0.08 -4.86
CA PRO A 68 -16.01 1.10 -3.86
C PRO A 68 -17.25 1.92 -4.21
N ASN A 69 -17.77 2.69 -3.26
CA ASN A 69 -18.91 3.57 -3.51
C ASN A 69 -18.50 4.75 -4.39
N LEU A 70 -18.59 4.57 -5.71
CA LEU A 70 -18.26 5.61 -6.69
C LEU A 70 -19.15 6.86 -6.57
N ASN A 71 -20.39 6.74 -6.05
CA ASN A 71 -21.26 7.89 -5.84
C ASN A 71 -20.73 8.80 -4.72
N GLU A 72 -20.17 8.22 -3.65
CA GLU A 72 -19.52 9.00 -2.61
C GLU A 72 -18.26 9.70 -3.13
N ILE A 73 -17.47 9.04 -3.96
CA ILE A 73 -16.28 9.66 -4.60
C ILE A 73 -16.71 10.83 -5.50
N ARG A 74 -17.79 10.68 -6.29
CA ARG A 74 -18.33 11.74 -7.17
C ARG A 74 -18.73 13.01 -6.44
N ARG A 75 -19.01 12.95 -5.15
CA ARG A 75 -19.28 14.15 -4.34
C ARG A 75 -18.09 15.10 -4.26
N PHE A 76 -16.89 14.61 -4.45
CA PHE A 76 -15.64 15.37 -4.25
C PHE A 76 -14.87 15.57 -5.55
N VAL A 77 -14.86 14.58 -6.46
CA VAL A 77 -14.04 14.57 -7.67
C VAL A 77 -14.72 13.85 -8.83
N ALA A 78 -14.30 14.15 -10.05
CA ALA A 78 -14.72 13.40 -11.23
C ALA A 78 -14.15 11.96 -11.18
N THR A 79 -14.92 10.98 -11.69
CA THR A 79 -14.58 9.55 -11.59
C THR A 79 -14.15 8.91 -12.91
N ASP A 80 -13.99 9.71 -13.97
CA ASP A 80 -13.56 9.29 -15.30
C ASP A 80 -12.14 8.69 -15.34
N LYS A 81 -11.31 9.09 -14.39
CA LYS A 81 -9.95 8.53 -14.22
C LYS A 81 -9.93 7.16 -13.51
N ILE A 82 -11.03 6.68 -12.92
CA ILE A 82 -11.06 5.47 -12.09
C ILE A 82 -11.29 4.24 -12.96
N SER A 83 -10.51 3.20 -12.74
CA SER A 83 -10.67 1.87 -13.32
C SER A 83 -10.64 0.80 -12.23
N ILE A 84 -11.68 -0.04 -12.16
CA ILE A 84 -11.74 -1.17 -11.23
C ILE A 84 -11.09 -2.38 -11.92
N ILE A 85 -10.18 -3.04 -11.24
CA ILE A 85 -9.45 -4.20 -11.72
C ILE A 85 -9.71 -5.39 -10.81
N ASP A 86 -10.27 -6.46 -11.35
CA ASP A 86 -10.47 -7.69 -10.60
C ASP A 86 -9.16 -8.46 -10.39
N HIS A 87 -9.01 -9.16 -9.27
CA HIS A 87 -7.86 -10.04 -9.03
C HIS A 87 -7.68 -11.04 -10.18
N LYS A 88 -8.76 -11.55 -10.79
CA LYS A 88 -8.68 -12.49 -11.93
C LYS A 88 -7.93 -11.93 -13.11
N GLU A 89 -8.03 -10.62 -13.36
CA GLU A 89 -7.33 -9.98 -14.48
C GLU A 89 -5.81 -9.99 -14.29
N ILE A 90 -5.33 -9.63 -13.10
CA ILE A 90 -3.89 -9.64 -12.82
C ILE A 90 -3.34 -11.05 -12.59
N PHE A 91 -4.19 -12.02 -12.20
CA PHE A 91 -3.81 -13.42 -12.04
C PHE A 91 -3.96 -14.25 -13.32
N GLU A 92 -4.22 -13.65 -14.50
CA GLU A 92 -4.22 -14.34 -15.79
C GLU A 92 -2.92 -15.15 -15.98
N GLY A 93 -3.05 -16.49 -16.18
CA GLY A 93 -1.94 -17.46 -16.18
C GLY A 93 -1.44 -17.90 -14.80
N PHE A 94 -2.10 -17.45 -13.75
CA PHE A 94 -1.85 -17.81 -12.33
C PHE A 94 -3.15 -18.10 -11.58
N GLU A 95 -4.23 -18.45 -12.26
CA GLU A 95 -5.60 -18.62 -11.71
C GLU A 95 -5.64 -19.64 -10.59
N SER A 96 -4.79 -20.68 -10.61
CA SER A 96 -4.70 -21.71 -9.58
C SER A 96 -4.31 -21.18 -8.19
N PHE A 97 -3.76 -19.95 -8.13
CA PHE A 97 -3.44 -19.27 -6.88
C PHE A 97 -4.60 -18.46 -6.31
N LEU A 98 -5.74 -18.34 -7.01
CA LEU A 98 -6.96 -17.72 -6.51
C LEU A 98 -7.83 -18.73 -5.74
N PRO A 99 -8.71 -18.30 -4.82
CA PRO A 99 -8.72 -16.97 -4.23
C PRO A 99 -7.50 -16.73 -3.34
N THR A 100 -7.09 -15.47 -3.20
CA THR A 100 -6.01 -15.07 -2.29
C THR A 100 -6.45 -13.90 -1.41
N PHE A 101 -6.11 -13.96 -0.11
CA PHE A 101 -6.37 -12.92 0.89
C PHE A 101 -5.05 -12.30 1.36
N ASN A 102 -4.11 -12.24 0.44
CA ASN A 102 -2.72 -11.94 0.70
C ASN A 102 -2.22 -10.79 -0.17
N ILE A 103 -2.16 -9.61 0.42
CA ILE A 103 -1.68 -8.41 -0.27
C ILE A 103 -0.30 -8.60 -0.91
N ARG A 104 0.61 -9.40 -0.30
CA ARG A 104 1.94 -9.63 -0.88
C ARG A 104 1.89 -10.48 -2.15
N SER A 105 0.87 -11.30 -2.34
CA SER A 105 0.65 -12.05 -3.58
C SER A 105 0.02 -11.14 -4.65
N ILE A 106 -0.94 -10.30 -4.26
CA ILE A 106 -1.59 -9.33 -5.14
C ILE A 106 -0.58 -8.30 -5.65
N ASP A 107 0.18 -7.67 -4.75
CA ASP A 107 1.19 -6.66 -5.08
C ASP A 107 2.25 -7.18 -6.08
N ALA A 108 2.58 -8.47 -6.02
CA ALA A 108 3.54 -9.08 -6.92
C ALA A 108 3.07 -9.11 -8.40
N LEU A 109 1.79 -8.93 -8.65
CA LEU A 109 1.18 -8.99 -9.99
C LEU A 109 0.65 -7.64 -10.50
N LEU A 110 0.80 -6.54 -9.75
CA LEU A 110 0.29 -5.23 -10.16
C LEU A 110 0.83 -4.78 -11.53
N TYR A 111 2.06 -5.18 -11.87
CA TYR A 111 2.65 -4.89 -13.19
C TYR A 111 1.86 -5.48 -14.37
N LYS A 112 0.94 -6.42 -14.13
CA LYS A 112 0.10 -7.07 -15.16
C LYS A 112 -1.18 -6.29 -15.44
N ILE A 113 -1.52 -5.24 -14.72
CA ILE A 113 -2.69 -4.41 -15.00
C ILE A 113 -2.62 -3.93 -16.45
N LYS A 114 -3.67 -4.22 -17.22
CA LYS A 114 -3.78 -3.82 -18.64
C LYS A 114 -3.91 -2.29 -18.73
N GLY A 115 -3.06 -1.67 -19.55
CA GLY A 115 -3.05 -0.21 -19.72
C GLY A 115 -2.35 0.58 -18.61
N LEU A 116 -1.73 -0.07 -17.61
CA LEU A 116 -0.90 0.58 -16.60
C LEU A 116 0.33 1.22 -17.24
N SER A 117 0.59 2.49 -16.90
CA SER A 117 1.77 3.23 -17.34
C SER A 117 3.09 2.60 -16.84
N GLU A 118 4.20 3.00 -17.44
CA GLU A 118 5.53 2.51 -17.04
C GLU A 118 5.86 2.94 -15.61
N LYS A 119 5.53 4.18 -15.27
CA LYS A 119 5.66 4.75 -13.92
C LYS A 119 4.30 4.76 -13.24
N PHE A 120 4.23 4.23 -12.03
CA PHE A 120 3.01 4.29 -11.23
C PHE A 120 3.33 4.45 -9.75
N ILE A 121 2.36 4.95 -9.00
CA ILE A 121 2.46 5.11 -7.56
C ILE A 121 1.50 4.12 -6.91
N TYR A 122 2.04 3.24 -6.06
CA TYR A 122 1.26 2.28 -5.32
C TYR A 122 0.83 2.83 -3.96
N PHE A 123 -0.47 2.74 -3.67
CA PHE A 123 -1.08 3.17 -2.41
C PHE A 123 -1.81 1.99 -1.73
N ASN A 124 -1.92 2.07 -0.42
CA ASN A 124 -2.96 1.39 0.34
C ASN A 124 -4.13 2.38 0.54
N ASP A 125 -5.30 1.87 0.91
CA ASP A 125 -6.51 2.66 1.16
C ASP A 125 -6.42 3.61 2.37
N ASP A 126 -5.46 3.38 3.27
CA ASP A 126 -5.15 4.19 4.46
C ASP A 126 -4.09 5.29 4.21
N MET A 127 -3.75 5.55 2.94
CA MET A 127 -2.77 6.56 2.52
C MET A 127 -3.45 7.71 1.79
N PHE A 128 -3.20 8.93 2.24
CA PHE A 128 -3.90 10.12 1.77
C PHE A 128 -2.92 11.21 1.33
N LEU A 129 -3.30 11.93 0.29
CA LEU A 129 -2.74 13.23 -0.02
C LEU A 129 -3.55 14.30 0.71
N ILE A 130 -2.89 15.24 1.34
CA ILE A 130 -3.56 16.32 2.10
C ILE A 130 -3.25 17.72 1.55
N LYS A 131 -2.34 17.80 0.59
CA LYS A 131 -1.97 19.01 -0.16
C LYS A 131 -1.53 18.63 -1.56
N GLU A 132 -1.46 19.62 -2.45
CA GLU A 132 -1.06 19.43 -3.83
C GLU A 132 0.33 18.81 -3.94
N SER A 133 0.43 17.82 -4.80
CA SER A 133 1.63 17.07 -5.11
C SER A 133 1.92 17.21 -6.61
N SER A 134 3.19 17.30 -6.95
CA SER A 134 3.69 17.33 -8.32
C SER A 134 4.29 15.99 -8.72
N ALA A 135 4.45 15.75 -10.01
CA ALA A 135 5.09 14.52 -10.51
C ALA A 135 6.52 14.36 -9.96
N SER A 136 7.24 15.48 -9.70
CA SER A 136 8.59 15.46 -9.14
C SER A 136 8.67 15.02 -7.67
N ASP A 137 7.56 15.04 -6.93
CA ASP A 137 7.51 14.46 -5.58
C ASP A 137 7.66 12.91 -5.61
N TRP A 138 7.47 12.29 -6.78
CA TRP A 138 7.45 10.84 -6.97
C TRP A 138 8.48 10.32 -7.97
N PHE A 139 8.72 11.10 -9.04
CA PHE A 139 9.69 10.78 -10.07
C PHE A 139 10.39 12.05 -10.53
N GLU A 140 11.68 12.11 -10.31
CA GLU A 140 12.53 13.26 -10.68
C GLU A 140 13.70 12.77 -11.53
N ASN A 141 13.92 13.42 -12.69
CA ASN A 141 14.98 13.06 -13.65
C ASN A 141 14.95 11.56 -14.01
N ASN A 142 13.76 11.02 -14.26
CA ASN A 142 13.49 9.61 -14.55
C ASN A 142 13.78 8.64 -13.40
N LYS A 143 14.12 9.11 -12.21
CA LYS A 143 14.40 8.30 -11.02
C LYS A 143 13.21 8.31 -10.07
N GLY A 144 12.96 7.18 -9.42
CA GLY A 144 11.95 7.12 -8.35
C GLY A 144 12.40 7.89 -7.10
N VAL A 145 11.53 8.74 -6.55
CA VAL A 145 11.77 9.48 -5.31
C VAL A 145 11.30 8.63 -4.13
N LEU A 146 12.22 7.98 -3.46
CA LEU A 146 11.92 6.98 -2.43
C LEU A 146 11.89 7.61 -1.03
N THR A 147 10.80 7.38 -0.31
CA THR A 147 10.57 7.94 1.04
C THR A 147 10.81 6.88 2.11
N GLY A 148 11.89 7.01 2.86
CA GLY A 148 12.27 6.00 3.85
C GLY A 148 13.62 6.28 4.51
N ASN A 149 14.16 5.27 5.17
CA ASN A 149 15.49 5.33 5.79
C ASN A 149 16.21 3.97 5.72
N TRP A 150 17.52 3.99 5.75
CA TRP A 150 18.33 2.77 5.84
C TRP A 150 18.22 2.12 7.22
N ALA A 151 18.14 0.80 7.25
CA ALA A 151 18.08 -0.02 8.46
C ALA A 151 18.84 -1.32 8.24
N LYS A 152 19.39 -1.90 9.32
CA LYS A 152 20.11 -3.19 9.27
C LYS A 152 19.17 -4.33 8.89
N THR A 153 19.58 -5.21 7.97
CA THR A 153 18.81 -6.40 7.57
C THR A 153 18.60 -7.35 8.76
N TYR A 154 17.56 -8.19 8.65
CA TYR A 154 17.30 -9.22 9.66
C TYR A 154 18.40 -10.30 9.69
N ASN A 155 19.15 -10.49 8.60
CA ASN A 155 20.26 -11.42 8.55
C ASN A 155 21.40 -11.02 9.48
N THR A 156 21.63 -9.71 9.67
CA THR A 156 22.66 -9.17 10.57
C THR A 156 22.18 -9.00 12.01
N GLN A 157 20.92 -9.38 12.32
CA GLN A 157 20.28 -9.21 13.62
C GLN A 157 19.76 -10.56 14.16
N PRO A 158 20.61 -11.39 14.81
CA PRO A 158 20.27 -12.77 15.17
C PRO A 158 19.00 -12.89 16.02
N LEU A 159 18.78 -11.98 16.99
CA LEU A 159 17.59 -11.98 17.82
C LEU A 159 16.30 -11.73 17.04
N LYS A 160 16.34 -10.81 16.06
CA LYS A 160 15.18 -10.55 15.18
C LYS A 160 14.93 -11.70 14.22
N LYS A 161 15.98 -12.37 13.76
CA LYS A 161 15.87 -13.57 12.93
C LYS A 161 15.19 -14.70 13.70
N ILE A 162 15.63 -14.97 14.94
CA ILE A 162 15.00 -15.96 15.83
C ILE A 162 13.54 -15.59 16.10
N ALA A 163 13.25 -14.34 16.48
CA ALA A 163 11.89 -13.88 16.72
C ALA A 163 10.97 -14.05 15.50
N ASN A 164 11.50 -13.83 14.28
CA ASN A 164 10.73 -14.06 13.05
C ASN A 164 10.47 -15.56 12.80
N THR A 165 11.42 -16.43 13.12
CA THR A 165 11.26 -17.90 13.06
C THR A 165 10.20 -18.37 14.05
N VAL A 166 10.21 -17.87 15.29
CA VAL A 166 9.21 -18.19 16.32
C VAL A 166 7.80 -17.74 15.85
N LYS A 167 7.69 -16.54 15.26
CA LYS A 167 6.42 -16.07 14.68
C LYS A 167 5.89 -17.00 13.59
N ASN A 168 6.79 -17.59 12.79
CA ASN A 168 6.40 -18.57 11.79
C ASN A 168 5.82 -19.83 12.42
N ILE A 169 6.51 -20.38 13.42
CA ILE A 169 6.07 -21.59 14.15
C ILE A 169 4.71 -21.35 14.80
N LEU A 170 4.53 -20.21 15.45
CA LEU A 170 3.30 -19.82 16.13
C LEU A 170 2.21 -19.30 15.18
N LYS A 171 2.46 -19.25 13.87
CA LYS A 171 1.54 -18.71 12.84
C LYS A 171 1.05 -17.28 13.14
N ILE A 172 1.90 -16.47 13.76
CA ILE A 172 1.64 -15.06 14.05
C ILE A 172 1.82 -14.23 12.77
N ARG A 173 1.15 -13.07 12.68
CA ARG A 173 1.25 -12.16 11.53
C ARG A 173 2.73 -11.85 11.22
N PRO A 174 3.18 -12.03 9.96
CA PRO A 174 4.56 -11.75 9.56
C PRO A 174 4.91 -10.28 9.76
N SER A 175 6.13 -10.03 10.17
CA SER A 175 6.65 -8.66 10.26
C SER A 175 6.74 -8.02 8.87
N TYR A 176 6.25 -6.79 8.77
CA TYR A 176 6.36 -5.98 7.56
C TYR A 176 7.84 -5.67 7.24
N ASN A 177 8.59 -5.26 8.25
CA ASN A 177 10.01 -4.95 8.11
C ASN A 177 10.87 -6.17 7.74
N ALA A 178 10.52 -7.38 8.25
CA ALA A 178 11.19 -8.61 7.83
C ALA A 178 10.96 -8.91 6.33
N GLY A 179 9.75 -8.63 5.82
CA GLY A 179 9.45 -8.77 4.40
C GLY A 179 10.20 -7.77 3.53
N GLN A 180 10.43 -6.55 3.98
CA GLN A 180 11.27 -5.56 3.28
C GLN A 180 12.75 -5.97 3.30
N SER A 181 13.25 -6.41 4.47
CA SER A 181 14.61 -6.95 4.58
C SER A 181 14.84 -8.15 3.65
N MET A 182 13.84 -9.04 3.51
CA MET A 182 13.90 -10.16 2.56
C MET A 182 13.93 -9.67 1.10
N ALA A 183 13.16 -8.65 0.75
CA ALA A 183 13.18 -8.04 -0.57
C ALA A 183 14.57 -7.47 -0.91
N ALA A 184 15.20 -6.81 0.05
CA ALA A 184 16.56 -6.30 -0.07
C ALA A 184 17.57 -7.43 -0.32
N ASN A 185 17.50 -8.51 0.46
CA ASN A 185 18.39 -9.67 0.30
C ASN A 185 18.24 -10.30 -1.10
N ILE A 186 16.99 -10.40 -1.62
CA ILE A 186 16.72 -10.91 -2.97
C ILE A 186 17.36 -10.01 -4.03
N ALA A 187 17.37 -8.69 -3.82
CA ALA A 187 18.04 -7.73 -4.71
C ALA A 187 19.58 -7.70 -4.56
N GLY A 188 20.16 -8.38 -3.54
CA GLY A 188 21.59 -8.47 -3.30
C GLY A 188 22.11 -7.56 -2.17
N PHE A 189 21.22 -7.03 -1.30
CA PHE A 189 21.59 -6.20 -0.14
C PHE A 189 21.62 -7.05 1.13
N ASP A 190 22.80 -7.43 1.62
CA ASP A 190 22.93 -8.34 2.76
C ASP A 190 22.99 -7.64 4.12
N LYS A 191 23.52 -6.42 4.17
CA LYS A 191 23.81 -5.71 5.44
C LYS A 191 22.69 -4.76 5.83
N GLU A 192 22.18 -3.98 4.89
CA GLU A 192 21.18 -2.93 5.09
C GLU A 192 20.07 -3.00 4.07
N TYR A 193 18.89 -2.49 4.42
CA TYR A 193 17.77 -2.36 3.51
C TYR A 193 17.15 -0.97 3.64
N PHE A 194 16.60 -0.47 2.56
CA PHE A 194 15.86 0.79 2.56
C PHE A 194 14.44 0.53 3.07
N LYS A 195 14.20 0.92 4.32
CA LYS A 195 12.92 0.77 5.00
C LYS A 195 11.99 1.90 4.55
N SER A 196 10.94 1.58 3.80
CA SER A 196 9.94 2.56 3.39
C SER A 196 9.10 3.07 4.55
N TYR A 197 8.74 4.35 4.51
CA TYR A 197 7.62 4.88 5.31
C TYR A 197 6.30 4.40 4.73
N HIS A 198 5.21 4.58 5.49
CA HIS A 198 3.88 4.17 5.07
C HIS A 198 3.18 5.30 4.29
N CYS A 199 3.63 5.54 3.07
CA CYS A 199 3.10 6.54 2.14
C CYS A 199 3.01 5.94 0.74
N GLY A 200 2.52 6.69 -0.23
CA GLY A 200 2.55 6.30 -1.63
C GLY A 200 3.95 5.88 -2.08
N ARG A 201 4.04 4.88 -2.95
CA ARG A 201 5.30 4.22 -3.32
C ARG A 201 5.50 4.24 -4.83
N PRO A 202 6.43 5.05 -5.36
CA PRO A 202 6.74 5.03 -6.77
C PRO A 202 7.27 3.66 -7.20
N GLN A 203 6.80 3.18 -8.35
CA GLN A 203 7.13 1.88 -8.92
C GLN A 203 7.42 2.04 -10.40
N VAL A 204 8.29 1.18 -10.94
CA VAL A 204 8.60 1.10 -12.36
C VAL A 204 8.24 -0.30 -12.87
N LYS A 205 7.28 -0.36 -13.78
CA LYS A 205 6.65 -1.59 -14.27
C LYS A 205 7.66 -2.55 -14.90
N SER A 206 8.54 -2.04 -15.77
CA SER A 206 9.53 -2.84 -16.47
C SER A 206 10.55 -3.48 -15.52
N VAL A 207 10.92 -2.81 -14.44
CA VAL A 207 11.88 -3.31 -13.44
C VAL A 207 11.35 -4.58 -12.79
N ILE A 208 10.12 -4.54 -12.27
CA ILE A 208 9.55 -5.71 -11.59
C ILE A 208 9.15 -6.82 -12.59
N LYS A 209 8.63 -6.44 -13.76
CA LYS A 209 8.32 -7.38 -14.85
C LYS A 209 9.57 -8.11 -15.32
N GLY A 210 10.67 -7.38 -15.55
CA GLY A 210 11.95 -7.93 -15.96
C GLY A 210 12.51 -8.89 -14.90
N PHE A 211 12.46 -8.51 -13.64
CA PHE A 211 12.92 -9.36 -12.56
C PHE A 211 12.15 -10.70 -12.50
N TYR A 212 10.84 -10.68 -12.56
CA TYR A 212 10.03 -11.92 -12.52
C TYR A 212 10.15 -12.77 -13.77
N LYS A 213 10.42 -12.17 -14.92
CA LYS A 213 10.73 -12.92 -16.16
C LYS A 213 11.95 -13.84 -15.96
N HIS A 214 12.98 -13.36 -15.25
CA HIS A 214 14.20 -14.14 -14.98
C HIS A 214 14.09 -14.99 -13.70
N ASN A 215 13.08 -14.76 -12.85
CA ASN A 215 12.88 -15.45 -11.57
C ASN A 215 11.44 -16.01 -11.44
N PRO A 216 10.94 -16.82 -12.41
CA PRO A 216 9.54 -17.28 -12.40
C PRO A 216 9.22 -18.19 -11.20
N GLY A 217 10.19 -18.98 -10.73
CA GLY A 217 10.04 -19.82 -9.54
C GLY A 217 9.82 -19.02 -8.26
N LEU A 218 10.51 -17.88 -8.13
CA LEU A 218 10.34 -16.98 -7.00
C LEU A 218 8.94 -16.34 -6.99
N LEU A 219 8.44 -15.90 -8.17
CA LEU A 219 7.09 -15.39 -8.30
C LEU A 219 6.05 -16.45 -7.92
N ARG A 220 6.13 -17.68 -8.48
CA ARG A 220 5.20 -18.77 -8.15
C ARG A 220 5.19 -19.09 -6.65
N LYS A 221 6.36 -19.11 -6.00
CA LYS A 221 6.46 -19.28 -4.55
C LYS A 221 5.79 -18.13 -3.80
N GLN A 222 5.96 -16.88 -4.23
CA GLN A 222 5.30 -15.71 -3.65
C GLN A 222 3.77 -15.81 -3.73
N LEU A 223 3.23 -16.28 -4.86
CA LEU A 223 1.80 -16.43 -5.11
C LEU A 223 1.15 -17.62 -4.36
N SER A 224 1.92 -18.66 -4.03
CA SER A 224 1.39 -19.88 -3.41
C SER A 224 0.80 -19.70 -2.01
N TYR A 225 1.06 -18.57 -1.35
CA TYR A 225 0.55 -18.28 -0.01
C TYR A 225 -0.80 -17.58 -0.07
N LYS A 226 -1.86 -18.27 0.29
CA LYS A 226 -3.24 -17.71 0.37
C LYS A 226 -3.39 -16.60 1.42
N PHE A 227 -2.56 -16.63 2.46
CA PHE A 227 -2.47 -15.64 3.54
C PHE A 227 -1.03 -15.21 3.74
N ARG A 228 -0.80 -14.00 4.32
CA ARG A 228 0.55 -13.50 4.60
C ARG A 228 1.39 -14.54 5.34
N ASN A 229 2.59 -14.79 4.81
CA ASN A 229 3.54 -15.75 5.36
C ASN A 229 4.89 -15.06 5.63
N VAL A 230 5.65 -15.57 6.62
CA VAL A 230 6.97 -15.05 6.98
C VAL A 230 8.03 -15.26 5.88
N ASN A 231 7.79 -16.24 5.00
CA ASN A 231 8.67 -16.55 3.88
C ASN A 231 8.38 -15.69 2.63
N GLN A 232 7.52 -14.69 2.74
CA GLN A 232 7.21 -13.76 1.66
C GLN A 232 7.94 -12.45 1.85
N TYR A 233 8.51 -11.95 0.77
CA TYR A 233 9.01 -10.59 0.70
C TYR A 233 7.88 -9.57 0.43
N VAL A 234 8.22 -8.29 0.51
CA VAL A 234 7.32 -7.18 0.14
C VAL A 234 7.63 -6.77 -1.30
N PRO A 235 6.70 -6.96 -2.28
CA PRO A 235 6.99 -6.77 -3.71
C PRO A 235 7.42 -5.35 -4.09
N TYR A 236 6.74 -4.31 -3.59
CA TYR A 236 7.14 -2.94 -3.92
C TYR A 236 8.54 -2.59 -3.36
N SER A 237 8.91 -3.18 -2.22
CA SER A 237 10.24 -3.01 -1.65
C SER A 237 11.32 -3.71 -2.49
N LEU A 238 10.97 -4.82 -3.16
CA LEU A 238 11.85 -5.45 -4.13
C LEU A 238 12.11 -4.51 -5.32
N CYS A 239 11.07 -3.91 -5.89
CA CYS A 239 11.23 -2.92 -6.96
C CYS A 239 12.15 -1.77 -6.52
N TRP A 240 11.97 -1.24 -5.31
CA TRP A 240 12.81 -0.17 -4.78
C TRP A 240 14.29 -0.58 -4.65
N HIS A 241 14.57 -1.78 -4.13
CA HIS A 241 15.95 -2.25 -4.00
C HIS A 241 16.60 -2.54 -5.36
N LEU A 242 15.83 -2.93 -6.37
CA LEU A 242 16.33 -3.02 -7.74
C LEU A 242 16.66 -1.64 -8.31
N LEU A 243 15.79 -0.65 -8.12
CA LEU A 243 16.05 0.74 -8.51
C LEU A 243 17.30 1.32 -7.79
N ILE A 244 17.46 1.04 -6.50
CA ILE A 244 18.62 1.46 -5.71
C ILE A 244 19.90 0.81 -6.26
N LYS A 245 19.86 -0.49 -6.56
CA LYS A 245 20.99 -1.23 -7.12
C LYS A 245 21.47 -0.62 -8.44
N ASP A 246 20.54 -0.17 -9.27
CA ASP A 246 20.83 0.42 -10.57
C ASP A 246 21.03 1.94 -10.52
N ALA A 247 21.14 2.53 -9.32
CA ALA A 247 21.25 3.97 -9.08
C ALA A 247 20.11 4.83 -9.71
N ASN A 248 18.93 4.23 -9.89
CA ASN A 248 17.73 4.83 -10.48
C ASN A 248 16.76 5.37 -9.43
N TYR A 249 17.27 6.01 -8.39
CA TYR A 249 16.46 6.59 -7.33
C TYR A 249 17.03 7.91 -6.81
N ASN A 250 16.15 8.70 -6.19
CA ASN A 250 16.46 9.83 -5.34
C ASN A 250 15.87 9.58 -3.96
N ALA A 251 16.52 9.99 -2.87
CA ALA A 251 15.98 9.92 -1.53
C ALA A 251 15.07 11.13 -1.29
N ALA A 252 13.82 10.89 -0.89
CA ALA A 252 12.91 11.98 -0.53
C ALA A 252 13.29 12.62 0.82
N PRO A 253 13.03 13.94 0.99
CA PRO A 253 13.08 14.59 2.30
C PRO A 253 12.10 13.91 3.29
N LYS A 254 12.48 13.87 4.58
CA LYS A 254 11.68 13.21 5.63
C LYS A 254 10.43 13.97 6.03
N ASP A 255 10.40 15.25 5.79
CA ASP A 255 9.48 16.26 6.33
C ASP A 255 8.13 16.35 5.60
N LYS A 256 7.98 15.68 4.45
CA LYS A 256 6.73 15.69 3.68
C LYS A 256 5.67 14.68 4.11
N HIS A 257 5.98 13.83 5.07
CA HIS A 257 5.13 12.69 5.44
C HIS A 257 4.88 12.60 6.94
N ILE A 258 3.64 12.33 7.32
CA ILE A 258 3.24 11.99 8.68
C ILE A 258 2.50 10.66 8.72
N GLU A 259 2.75 9.85 9.75
CA GLU A 259 2.13 8.57 9.99
C GLU A 259 1.47 8.54 11.38
N ILE A 260 0.17 8.24 11.41
CA ILE A 260 -0.60 7.98 12.63
C ILE A 260 -0.86 6.48 12.73
N GLU A 261 0.14 5.73 13.23
CA GLU A 261 0.12 4.25 13.27
C GLU A 261 -1.04 3.65 14.08
N LYS A 262 -1.54 4.36 15.10
CA LYS A 262 -2.55 3.84 16.04
C LYS A 262 -3.50 4.95 16.47
N ILE A 263 -4.38 5.36 15.57
CA ILE A 263 -5.37 6.40 15.86
C ILE A 263 -6.25 6.05 17.05
N ARG A 264 -6.47 4.77 17.35
CA ARG A 264 -7.20 4.28 18.53
C ARG A 264 -6.61 4.79 19.86
N ASN A 265 -5.34 5.23 19.87
CA ASN A 265 -4.68 5.81 21.04
C ASN A 265 -4.83 7.34 21.10
N TYR A 266 -5.60 7.94 20.18
CA TYR A 266 -5.86 9.36 20.14
C TYR A 266 -7.22 9.66 20.80
N SER A 267 -7.23 10.58 21.77
CA SER A 267 -8.48 11.19 22.18
C SER A 267 -8.98 12.14 21.09
N PRO A 268 -10.29 12.46 21.04
CA PRO A 268 -10.83 13.45 20.11
C PRO A 268 -10.08 14.78 20.13
N VAL A 269 -9.73 15.27 21.34
CA VAL A 269 -8.95 16.52 21.50
C VAL A 269 -7.56 16.42 20.92
N LYS A 270 -6.85 15.30 21.19
CA LYS A 270 -5.51 15.07 20.63
C LYS A 270 -5.56 15.02 19.11
N LEU A 271 -6.56 14.34 18.54
CA LEU A 271 -6.71 14.29 17.08
C LEU A 271 -6.98 15.69 16.50
N LYS A 272 -7.92 16.45 17.04
CA LYS A 272 -8.20 17.83 16.59
C LYS A 272 -6.94 18.68 16.56
N ASN A 273 -6.15 18.67 17.64
CA ASN A 273 -4.90 19.43 17.69
C ASN A 273 -3.87 18.94 16.67
N THR A 274 -3.77 17.63 16.44
CA THR A 274 -2.90 17.08 15.40
C THR A 274 -3.32 17.56 14.02
N LEU A 275 -4.61 17.49 13.68
CA LEU A 275 -5.13 17.92 12.38
C LEU A 275 -4.94 19.45 12.15
N ILE A 276 -5.11 20.28 13.18
CA ILE A 276 -4.81 21.73 13.11
C ILE A 276 -3.31 21.95 12.80
N ASN A 277 -2.42 21.18 13.43
CA ASN A 277 -0.99 21.30 13.17
C ASN A 277 -0.62 20.85 11.74
N LEU A 278 -1.31 19.83 11.20
CA LEU A 278 -1.16 19.41 9.80
C LEU A 278 -1.58 20.50 8.82
N ASP A 279 -2.63 21.25 9.14
CA ASP A 279 -3.08 22.36 8.30
C ASP A 279 -2.06 23.51 8.23
N LYS A 280 -1.38 23.77 9.36
CA LYS A 280 -0.38 24.83 9.47
C LYS A 280 0.98 24.49 8.85
N ASN A 281 1.29 23.22 8.66
CA ASN A 281 2.59 22.79 8.14
C ASN A 281 2.54 22.67 6.62
N GLU A 282 3.09 23.65 5.90
CA GLU A 282 3.08 23.75 4.43
C GLU A 282 3.80 22.59 3.74
N ASP A 283 4.82 22.00 4.38
CA ASP A 283 5.64 20.94 3.78
C ASP A 283 4.98 19.57 3.81
N LEU A 284 4.03 19.34 4.74
CA LEU A 284 3.37 18.05 4.88
C LEU A 284 2.33 17.82 3.78
N LYS A 285 2.62 16.87 2.89
CA LYS A 285 1.77 16.50 1.75
C LYS A 285 1.07 15.15 1.92
N PHE A 286 1.66 14.24 2.69
CA PHE A 286 1.24 12.84 2.80
C PHE A 286 0.85 12.51 4.22
N LEU A 287 -0.31 11.86 4.37
CA LEU A 287 -0.83 11.40 5.64
C LEU A 287 -1.19 9.91 5.53
N ASN A 288 -0.75 9.13 6.49
CA ASN A 288 -1.24 7.78 6.70
C ASN A 288 -1.95 7.68 8.05
N ILE A 289 -3.11 7.05 8.08
CA ILE A 289 -3.86 6.77 9.32
C ILE A 289 -4.23 5.30 9.37
N GLN A 290 -3.70 4.59 10.35
CA GLN A 290 -3.97 3.17 10.57
C GLN A 290 -4.95 2.96 11.74
N ASP A 291 -5.67 1.84 11.68
CA ASP A 291 -6.58 1.39 12.73
C ASP A 291 -7.83 2.30 12.89
N LEU A 292 -8.31 2.97 11.84
CA LEU A 292 -9.48 3.86 11.92
C LEU A 292 -10.73 3.12 12.43
N ASN A 293 -10.94 1.90 11.98
CA ASN A 293 -12.02 1.01 12.40
C ASN A 293 -11.93 0.49 13.85
N TYR A 294 -10.86 0.84 14.59
CA TYR A 294 -10.66 0.48 16.00
C TYR A 294 -10.81 1.68 16.95
N THR A 295 -11.18 2.84 16.44
CA THR A 295 -11.36 4.05 17.26
C THR A 295 -12.84 4.38 17.51
N SER A 296 -13.13 5.44 18.27
CA SER A 296 -14.50 5.86 18.55
C SER A 296 -15.16 6.51 17.34
N LYS A 297 -16.49 6.42 17.25
CA LYS A 297 -17.27 7.10 16.19
C LYS A 297 -16.97 8.60 16.14
N GLU A 298 -16.87 9.25 17.32
CA GLU A 298 -16.51 10.67 17.40
C GLU A 298 -15.16 10.96 16.75
N THR A 299 -14.15 10.12 17.00
CA THR A 299 -12.82 10.27 16.39
C THR A 299 -12.86 10.08 14.86
N ILE A 300 -13.66 9.12 14.37
CA ILE A 300 -13.88 8.89 12.93
C ILE A 300 -14.54 10.13 12.31
N GLU A 301 -15.59 10.66 12.92
CA GLU A 301 -16.30 11.85 12.43
C GLU A 301 -15.41 13.09 12.39
N ILE A 302 -14.60 13.31 13.41
CA ILE A 302 -13.63 14.41 13.45
C ILE A 302 -12.68 14.32 12.26
N PHE A 303 -12.12 13.12 12.00
CA PHE A 303 -11.22 12.91 10.88
C PHE A 303 -11.93 13.10 9.54
N LYS A 304 -13.07 12.44 9.31
CA LYS A 304 -13.85 12.54 8.08
C LYS A 304 -14.26 14.00 7.78
N ASN A 305 -14.78 14.71 8.76
CA ASN A 305 -15.20 16.10 8.61
C ASN A 305 -14.03 17.04 8.29
N TRP A 306 -12.87 16.82 8.89
CA TRP A 306 -11.66 17.57 8.55
C TRP A 306 -11.24 17.27 7.10
N PHE A 307 -11.25 16.01 6.71
CA PHE A 307 -10.83 15.59 5.38
C PHE A 307 -11.81 16.07 4.30
N TYR A 308 -13.11 15.98 4.55
CA TYR A 308 -14.15 16.49 3.62
C TYR A 308 -13.97 17.97 3.33
N ARG A 309 -13.67 18.80 4.35
CA ARG A 309 -13.36 20.23 4.10
C ARG A 309 -12.15 20.40 3.18
N LYS A 310 -11.12 19.56 3.30
CA LYS A 310 -10.00 19.60 2.38
C LYS A 310 -10.35 19.18 0.95
N LEU A 311 -11.30 18.29 0.79
CA LEU A 311 -11.75 17.84 -0.52
C LEU A 311 -12.73 18.84 -1.19
N THR A 312 -13.41 19.68 -0.43
CA THR A 312 -14.42 20.65 -0.96
C THR A 312 -13.85 22.05 -1.17
N ASN A 313 -12.80 22.44 -0.45
CA ASN A 313 -12.10 23.73 -0.62
C ASN A 313 -10.96 23.60 -1.64
#